data_738ee77484b4de47449098101bc35a5b
#
_entry.id   738ee77484b4de47449098101bc35a5b
#
_cell.length_a   1.000
_cell.length_b   1.000
_cell.length_c   1.000
_cell.angle_alpha   90.00
_cell.angle_beta   90.00
_cell.angle_gamma   90.00
#
_symmetry.space_group_name_H-M   'P 1'
#
loop_
_entity.id
_entity.type
_entity.pdbx_description
1 polymer ?
#
loop_
_entity_poly.entity_id
_entity_poly.type
_entity_poly.pdbx_seq_one_letter_code
_entity_poly.pdbx_strand_id
1 'polypeptide(L)'
;MGVDVIGQWDDDWDCPAENGGFLHIAGMKYEVDANIPSSVKKDSEGMFLSVDGPYRVKNLQVYNKATKAYEDLDEEKEYAVGGINYLLRNSGNGLSMFKDSLVILDYIDADYVVLANYMKAFKDGHINNENAPIKAHENYEYDYENPLGSKRITFLGIEGQPT
;
A
#
# COMPACT_ATOMS: atom_id res chain seq x y z
N MET A 1 -13.53 -3.84 1.12
CA MET A 1 -13.51 -2.42 1.54
C MET A 1 -12.32 -1.77 0.86
N GLY A 2 -12.54 -1.20 -0.32
CA GLY A 2 -11.49 -0.49 -1.05
C GLY A 2 -11.18 0.81 -0.33
N VAL A 3 -10.11 0.83 0.46
CA VAL A 3 -9.67 2.06 1.12
C VAL A 3 -9.07 2.96 0.05
N ASP A 4 -9.78 4.00 -0.31
CA ASP A 4 -9.25 5.06 -1.16
C ASP A 4 -8.32 5.96 -0.34
N VAL A 5 -7.14 5.43 -0.03
CA VAL A 5 -6.11 6.13 0.76
C VAL A 5 -5.57 7.35 0.00
N ILE A 6 -5.80 7.42 -1.30
CA ILE A 6 -5.34 8.51 -2.18
C ILE A 6 -6.35 9.68 -2.19
N GLY A 7 -7.44 9.57 -1.46
CA GLY A 7 -8.42 10.64 -1.30
C GLY A 7 -7.94 11.92 -0.60
N GLN A 8 -6.66 11.98 -0.23
CA GLN A 8 -6.07 13.18 0.36
C GLN A 8 -5.27 14.04 -0.62
N TRP A 9 -5.33 13.74 -1.89
CA TRP A 9 -4.75 14.63 -2.88
C TRP A 9 -5.67 15.85 -2.98
N ASP A 10 -5.21 16.94 -2.41
CA ASP A 10 -5.85 18.23 -2.53
C ASP A 10 -5.94 18.60 -4.02
N ASP A 11 -7.04 19.25 -4.41
CA ASP A 11 -7.27 19.69 -5.80
C ASP A 11 -6.25 20.75 -6.27
N ASP A 12 -5.38 21.24 -5.39
CA ASP A 12 -4.32 22.19 -5.70
C ASP A 12 -2.99 21.47 -6.03
N TRP A 13 -2.88 21.02 -7.26
CA TRP A 13 -1.69 20.36 -7.81
C TRP A 13 -0.47 21.26 -8.05
N ASP A 14 -0.50 22.53 -7.73
CA ASP A 14 0.62 23.45 -7.97
C ASP A 14 1.85 23.21 -7.08
N CYS A 15 1.73 22.40 -6.04
CA CYS A 15 2.86 21.90 -5.27
C CYS A 15 2.51 20.53 -4.69
N PRO A 16 3.17 19.45 -5.10
CA PRO A 16 2.93 18.15 -4.50
C PRO A 16 3.32 18.22 -3.02
N ALA A 17 2.33 18.39 -2.15
CA ALA A 17 2.54 18.26 -0.73
C ALA A 17 3.00 16.83 -0.44
N GLU A 18 4.10 16.68 0.28
CA GLU A 18 4.53 15.38 0.76
C GLU A 18 3.40 14.74 1.58
N ASN A 19 2.94 13.57 1.17
CA ASN A 19 1.98 12.80 1.94
C ASN A 19 2.69 11.63 2.62
N GLY A 20 3.19 11.85 3.82
CA GLY A 20 3.79 10.81 4.65
C GLY A 20 2.84 9.68 5.02
N GLY A 21 1.54 9.85 4.79
CA GLY A 21 0.51 8.83 5.00
C GLY A 21 0.26 7.94 3.80
N PHE A 22 0.95 8.13 2.67
CA PHE A 22 0.80 7.25 1.52
C PHE A 22 1.27 5.84 1.86
N LEU A 23 0.36 4.85 1.69
CA LEU A 23 0.64 3.46 2.03
C LEU A 23 1.38 2.77 0.89
N HIS A 24 2.66 2.54 1.07
CA HIS A 24 3.40 1.59 0.24
C HIS A 24 3.01 0.17 0.63
N ILE A 25 2.62 -0.63 -0.36
CA ILE A 25 2.08 -1.97 -0.15
C ILE A 25 3.05 -3.07 -0.56
N ALA A 26 2.91 -4.22 0.09
CA ALA A 26 3.52 -5.48 -0.32
C ALA A 26 2.50 -6.62 -0.20
N GLY A 27 2.58 -7.61 -1.07
CA GLY A 27 1.63 -8.72 -1.10
C GLY A 27 0.28 -8.40 -1.73
N MET A 28 0.11 -7.21 -2.28
CA MET A 28 -1.05 -6.83 -3.09
C MET A 28 -0.62 -5.89 -4.23
N LYS A 29 -1.48 -5.76 -5.23
CA LYS A 29 -1.36 -4.77 -6.29
C LYS A 29 -2.74 -4.26 -6.69
N TYR A 30 -2.81 -3.01 -7.16
CA TYR A 30 -4.03 -2.39 -7.60
C TYR A 30 -3.77 -1.22 -8.55
N GLU A 31 -4.82 -0.81 -9.21
CA GLU A 31 -4.84 0.38 -10.05
C GLU A 31 -5.61 1.51 -9.38
N VAL A 32 -5.17 2.75 -9.62
CA VAL A 32 -5.87 3.95 -9.19
C VAL A 32 -6.28 4.76 -10.41
N ASP A 33 -7.58 4.90 -10.62
CA ASP A 33 -8.09 5.74 -11.70
C ASP A 33 -8.21 7.19 -11.20
N ALA A 34 -7.23 8.02 -11.57
CA ALA A 34 -7.17 9.41 -11.16
C ALA A 34 -8.24 10.29 -11.83
N ASN A 35 -8.93 9.78 -12.88
CA ASN A 35 -10.08 10.50 -13.49
C ASN A 35 -11.32 10.44 -12.57
N ILE A 36 -11.32 9.55 -11.56
CA ILE A 36 -12.42 9.43 -10.60
C ILE A 36 -12.05 10.26 -9.37
N PRO A 37 -12.84 11.29 -9.00
CA PRO A 37 -12.59 12.05 -7.79
C PRO A 37 -12.71 11.16 -6.54
N SER A 38 -12.05 11.54 -5.45
CA SER A 38 -12.15 10.80 -4.19
C SER A 38 -13.58 10.73 -3.70
N SER A 39 -14.03 9.53 -3.37
CA SER A 39 -15.34 9.26 -2.77
C SER A 39 -15.27 9.04 -1.25
N VAL A 40 -14.10 9.20 -0.65
CA VAL A 40 -13.91 9.08 0.81
C VAL A 40 -14.57 10.27 1.51
N LYS A 41 -15.41 9.94 2.51
CA LYS A 41 -15.98 10.90 3.44
C LYS A 41 -15.24 10.80 4.76
N LYS A 42 -14.98 11.96 5.36
CA LYS A 42 -14.36 12.11 6.66
C LYS A 42 -15.32 12.79 7.63
N ASP A 43 -15.17 12.47 8.89
CA ASP A 43 -15.87 13.19 9.96
C ASP A 43 -15.20 14.55 10.27
N SER A 44 -15.72 15.27 11.26
CA SER A 44 -15.21 16.57 11.67
C SER A 44 -13.79 16.54 12.26
N GLU A 45 -13.30 15.36 12.62
CA GLU A 45 -11.95 15.13 13.15
C GLU A 45 -10.98 14.62 12.08
N GLY A 46 -11.46 14.47 10.84
CA GLY A 46 -10.67 13.99 9.72
C GLY A 46 -10.54 12.46 9.67
N MET A 47 -11.33 11.72 10.46
CA MET A 47 -11.34 10.27 10.46
C MET A 47 -12.18 9.72 9.32
N PHE A 48 -11.81 8.57 8.80
CA PHE A 48 -12.60 7.87 7.80
C PHE A 48 -14.00 7.57 8.33
N LEU A 49 -15.01 7.96 7.57
CA LEU A 49 -16.41 7.72 7.89
C LEU A 49 -17.04 6.69 6.94
N SER A 50 -16.93 6.91 5.65
CA SER A 50 -17.54 6.06 4.62
C SER A 50 -16.96 6.35 3.24
N VAL A 51 -17.35 5.54 2.28
CA VAL A 51 -17.20 5.83 0.86
C VAL A 51 -18.56 6.16 0.27
N ASP A 52 -18.68 7.29 -0.43
CA ASP A 52 -19.92 7.76 -1.04
C ASP A 52 -19.64 8.18 -2.49
N GLY A 53 -19.71 7.20 -3.38
CA GLY A 53 -19.45 7.36 -4.80
C GLY A 53 -18.64 6.22 -5.40
N PRO A 54 -18.18 6.38 -6.65
CA PRO A 54 -17.41 5.33 -7.33
C PRO A 54 -16.04 5.16 -6.68
N TYR A 55 -15.58 3.92 -6.65
CA TYR A 55 -14.21 3.61 -6.20
C TYR A 55 -13.20 3.94 -7.32
N ARG A 56 -12.12 4.64 -6.96
CA ARG A 56 -10.98 4.87 -7.86
C ARG A 56 -9.95 3.73 -7.82
N VAL A 57 -9.94 2.93 -6.76
CA VAL A 57 -9.13 1.71 -6.69
C VAL A 57 -9.84 0.60 -7.46
N LYS A 58 -9.10 -0.03 -8.39
CA LYS A 58 -9.59 -1.09 -9.28
C LYS A 58 -8.59 -2.23 -9.34
N ASN A 59 -9.03 -3.38 -9.83
CA ASN A 59 -8.19 -4.53 -10.11
C ASN A 59 -7.29 -4.92 -8.92
N LEU A 60 -7.89 -4.88 -7.72
CA LEU A 60 -7.19 -5.23 -6.48
C LEU A 60 -6.92 -6.73 -6.44
N GLN A 61 -5.66 -7.09 -6.39
CA GLN A 61 -5.18 -8.46 -6.32
C GLN A 61 -4.30 -8.67 -5.09
N VAL A 62 -4.35 -9.86 -4.52
CA VAL A 62 -3.56 -10.28 -3.36
C VAL A 62 -2.66 -11.44 -3.76
N TYR A 63 -1.41 -11.41 -3.31
CA TYR A 63 -0.46 -12.47 -3.59
C TYR A 63 -0.79 -13.73 -2.78
N ASN A 64 -1.09 -14.81 -3.48
CA ASN A 64 -1.32 -16.13 -2.89
C ASN A 64 0.00 -16.90 -2.84
N LYS A 65 0.50 -17.14 -1.62
CA LYS A 65 1.77 -17.86 -1.40
C LYS A 65 1.72 -19.33 -1.85
N ALA A 66 0.55 -19.95 -1.89
CA ALA A 66 0.41 -21.34 -2.27
C ALA A 66 0.49 -21.52 -3.79
N THR A 67 -0.17 -20.64 -4.55
CA THR A 67 -0.14 -20.65 -6.01
C THR A 67 1.01 -19.83 -6.59
N LYS A 68 1.68 -19.02 -5.75
CA LYS A 68 2.73 -18.08 -6.13
C LYS A 68 2.28 -17.09 -7.21
N ALA A 69 1.04 -16.66 -7.14
CA ALA A 69 0.42 -15.75 -8.10
C ALA A 69 -0.40 -14.66 -7.41
N TYR A 70 -0.63 -13.56 -8.11
CA TYR A 70 -1.63 -12.58 -7.71
C TYR A 70 -3.01 -13.07 -8.16
N GLU A 71 -3.95 -13.04 -7.24
CA GLU A 71 -5.35 -13.45 -7.42
C GLU A 71 -6.25 -12.29 -7.04
N ASP A 72 -7.41 -12.18 -7.67
CA ASP A 72 -8.38 -11.16 -7.34
C ASP A 72 -8.76 -11.24 -5.86
N LEU A 73 -8.94 -10.08 -5.23
CA LEU A 73 -9.38 -10.02 -3.84
C LEU A 73 -10.75 -10.72 -3.69
N ASP A 74 -10.82 -11.65 -2.76
CA ASP A 74 -12.07 -12.28 -2.34
C ASP A 74 -12.64 -11.48 -1.14
N GLU A 75 -13.74 -10.78 -1.35
CA GLU A 75 -14.36 -9.92 -0.32
C GLU A 75 -14.93 -10.69 0.86
N GLU A 76 -15.21 -11.99 0.68
CA GLU A 76 -15.73 -12.87 1.75
C GLU A 76 -14.62 -13.48 2.61
N LYS A 77 -13.35 -13.22 2.27
CA LYS A 77 -12.19 -13.77 2.95
C LYS A 77 -11.56 -12.79 3.92
N GLU A 78 -11.09 -13.30 5.04
CA GLU A 78 -10.28 -12.54 5.98
C GLU A 78 -8.80 -12.54 5.57
N TYR A 79 -8.17 -11.37 5.67
CA TYR A 79 -6.76 -11.18 5.36
C TYR A 79 -6.01 -10.62 6.56
N ALA A 80 -4.83 -11.15 6.83
CA ALA A 80 -3.93 -10.56 7.81
C ALA A 80 -3.15 -9.39 7.19
N VAL A 81 -3.21 -8.22 7.82
CA VAL A 81 -2.49 -7.01 7.40
C VAL A 81 -1.43 -6.67 8.43
N GLY A 82 -0.18 -6.49 7.98
CA GLY A 82 0.91 -5.99 8.82
C GLY A 82 1.24 -4.55 8.45
N GLY A 83 1.58 -3.73 9.44
CA GLY A 83 1.95 -2.34 9.22
C GLY A 83 2.33 -1.63 10.52
N ILE A 84 2.63 -0.34 10.43
CA ILE A 84 2.97 0.45 11.62
C ILE A 84 1.75 0.68 12.51
N ASN A 85 1.94 0.64 13.83
CA ASN A 85 0.87 0.79 14.80
C ASN A 85 0.18 2.15 14.72
N TYR A 86 0.91 3.21 14.34
CA TYR A 86 0.35 4.54 14.13
C TYR A 86 -0.84 4.51 13.15
N LEU A 87 -0.74 3.77 12.06
CA LEU A 87 -1.81 3.65 11.06
C LEU A 87 -2.86 2.60 11.45
N LEU A 88 -2.42 1.39 11.84
CA LEU A 88 -3.33 0.27 12.01
C LEU A 88 -4.07 0.26 13.36
N ARG A 89 -3.43 0.76 14.43
CA ARG A 89 -4.01 0.77 15.78
C ARG A 89 -4.53 2.14 16.21
N ASN A 90 -3.77 3.19 15.87
CA ASN A 90 -4.03 4.54 16.41
C ASN A 90 -4.81 5.42 15.42
N SER A 91 -5.35 4.83 14.34
CA SER A 91 -6.10 5.56 13.31
C SER A 91 -5.33 6.74 12.71
N GLY A 92 -4.01 6.63 12.66
CA GLY A 92 -3.17 7.67 12.10
C GLY A 92 -3.60 8.03 10.68
N ASN A 93 -3.49 9.30 10.31
CA ASN A 93 -3.97 9.86 9.05
C ASN A 93 -5.46 9.59 8.76
N GLY A 94 -6.25 9.37 9.80
CA GLY A 94 -7.69 9.13 9.69
C GLY A 94 -8.09 7.70 9.31
N LEU A 95 -7.15 6.73 9.31
CA LEU A 95 -7.42 5.33 8.92
C LEU A 95 -8.17 4.55 10.01
N SER A 96 -9.32 5.03 10.43
CA SER A 96 -10.13 4.46 11.52
C SER A 96 -10.75 3.09 11.17
N MET A 97 -10.77 2.68 9.90
CA MET A 97 -11.34 1.40 9.47
C MET A 97 -10.61 0.17 10.03
N PHE A 98 -9.39 0.33 10.52
CA PHE A 98 -8.62 -0.78 11.12
C PHE A 98 -8.83 -0.92 12.64
N LYS A 99 -9.46 0.08 13.30
CA LYS A 99 -9.52 0.22 14.74
C LYS A 99 -10.08 -1.02 15.47
N ASP A 100 -11.11 -1.63 14.89
CA ASP A 100 -11.84 -2.76 15.50
C ASP A 100 -11.39 -4.12 14.95
N SER A 101 -10.28 -4.15 14.18
CA SER A 101 -9.73 -5.39 13.65
C SER A 101 -9.07 -6.23 14.73
N LEU A 102 -9.17 -7.56 14.60
CA LEU A 102 -8.50 -8.50 15.49
C LEU A 102 -6.98 -8.32 15.43
N VAL A 103 -6.37 -8.05 16.57
CA VAL A 103 -4.91 -7.97 16.69
C VAL A 103 -4.34 -9.36 16.86
N ILE A 104 -3.63 -9.86 15.86
CA ILE A 104 -2.97 -11.18 15.89
C ILE A 104 -1.61 -11.07 16.57
N LEU A 105 -0.86 -10.01 16.27
CA LEU A 105 0.46 -9.73 16.83
C LEU A 105 0.61 -8.21 17.02
N ASP A 106 0.79 -7.78 18.25
CA ASP A 106 0.77 -6.37 18.61
C ASP A 106 2.10 -5.65 18.32
N TYR A 107 3.22 -6.34 18.50
CA TYR A 107 4.54 -5.75 18.30
C TYR A 107 5.52 -6.77 17.72
N ILE A 108 6.24 -6.35 16.71
CA ILE A 108 7.35 -7.13 16.13
C ILE A 108 8.67 -6.41 16.43
N ASP A 109 8.81 -5.17 15.95
CA ASP A 109 9.99 -4.34 16.12
C ASP A 109 9.68 -2.88 15.73
N ALA A 110 10.60 -1.96 16.01
CA ALA A 110 10.50 -0.60 15.49
C ALA A 110 10.70 -0.59 13.96
N ASP A 111 9.99 0.27 13.28
CA ASP A 111 9.97 0.37 11.80
C ASP A 111 11.38 0.56 11.20
N TYR A 112 12.18 1.44 11.79
CA TYR A 112 13.56 1.66 11.34
C TYR A 112 14.47 0.43 11.55
N VAL A 113 14.20 -0.40 12.57
CA VAL A 113 14.92 -1.65 12.82
C VAL A 113 14.55 -2.69 11.77
N VAL A 114 13.26 -2.80 11.43
CA VAL A 114 12.78 -3.70 10.37
C VAL A 114 13.44 -3.33 9.04
N LEU A 115 13.47 -2.03 8.69
CA LEU A 115 14.12 -1.54 7.47
C LEU A 115 15.63 -1.83 7.50
N ALA A 116 16.31 -1.50 8.59
CA ALA A 116 17.74 -1.75 8.72
C ALA A 116 18.11 -3.23 8.60
N ASN A 117 17.31 -4.11 9.20
CA ASN A 117 17.50 -5.55 9.10
C ASN A 117 17.28 -6.05 7.67
N TYR A 118 16.29 -5.51 6.98
CA TYR A 118 16.05 -5.84 5.57
C TYR A 118 17.23 -5.39 4.68
N MET A 119 17.71 -4.17 4.85
CA MET A 119 18.86 -3.66 4.11
C MET A 119 20.13 -4.50 4.35
N LYS A 120 20.38 -4.93 5.59
CA LYS A 120 21.51 -5.81 5.94
C LYS A 120 21.40 -7.22 5.33
N ALA A 121 20.21 -7.65 4.94
CA ALA A 121 20.00 -8.96 4.33
C ALA A 121 20.43 -9.01 2.85
N PHE A 122 20.69 -7.86 2.22
CA PHE A 122 21.26 -7.82 0.87
C PHE A 122 22.70 -8.31 0.88
N LYS A 123 23.01 -9.17 -0.09
CA LYS A 123 24.36 -9.75 -0.21
C LYS A 123 25.40 -8.64 -0.43
N ASP A 124 26.48 -8.71 0.32
CA ASP A 124 27.62 -7.79 0.24
C ASP A 124 27.26 -6.28 0.46
N GLY A 125 26.09 -6.02 1.07
CA GLY A 125 25.62 -4.65 1.33
C GLY A 125 25.16 -3.86 0.09
N HIS A 126 25.02 -4.53 -1.04
CA HIS A 126 24.58 -3.89 -2.28
C HIS A 126 23.07 -4.06 -2.50
N ILE A 127 22.33 -2.96 -2.46
CA ILE A 127 20.87 -2.95 -2.72
C ILE A 127 20.63 -2.90 -4.23
N ASN A 128 20.37 -4.04 -4.81
CA ASN A 128 20.01 -4.23 -6.22
C ASN A 128 19.22 -5.53 -6.41
N ASN A 129 18.73 -5.77 -7.61
CA ASN A 129 17.93 -6.95 -7.93
C ASN A 129 18.70 -8.27 -7.77
N GLU A 130 19.99 -8.27 -8.07
CA GLU A 130 20.85 -9.47 -7.99
C GLU A 130 21.06 -9.92 -6.54
N ASN A 131 21.26 -8.98 -5.63
CA ASN A 131 21.62 -9.22 -4.23
C ASN A 131 20.42 -9.27 -3.27
N ALA A 132 19.20 -9.09 -3.78
CA ALA A 132 17.99 -9.08 -2.98
C ALA A 132 17.81 -10.37 -2.19
N PRO A 133 17.43 -10.29 -0.89
CA PRO A 133 17.28 -11.47 -0.03
C PRO A 133 16.12 -12.38 -0.44
N ILE A 134 15.12 -11.82 -1.13
CA ILE A 134 13.92 -12.54 -1.55
C ILE A 134 14.06 -12.93 -3.03
N LYS A 135 14.90 -13.89 -3.34
CA LYS A 135 14.97 -14.49 -4.70
C LYS A 135 13.88 -15.54 -4.95
N ALA A 136 13.16 -15.94 -3.89
CA ALA A 136 12.30 -17.13 -3.94
C ALA A 136 10.91 -16.87 -4.53
N HIS A 137 10.56 -15.66 -4.87
CA HIS A 137 9.26 -15.34 -5.42
C HIS A 137 9.40 -14.96 -6.90
N GLU A 138 9.48 -15.94 -7.76
CA GLU A 138 9.59 -15.75 -9.21
C GLU A 138 8.51 -14.84 -9.81
N ASN A 139 7.40 -14.67 -9.12
CA ASN A 139 6.29 -13.80 -9.51
C ASN A 139 6.09 -12.59 -8.58
N TYR A 140 7.00 -12.35 -7.65
CA TYR A 140 6.96 -11.17 -6.81
C TYR A 140 7.69 -10.05 -7.54
N GLU A 141 6.92 -9.19 -8.17
CA GLU A 141 7.45 -8.05 -8.91
C GLU A 141 8.06 -7.05 -7.93
N TYR A 142 9.37 -7.08 -7.78
CA TYR A 142 10.12 -6.01 -7.16
C TYR A 142 11.31 -5.63 -8.04
N ASP A 143 11.58 -4.37 -8.11
CA ASP A 143 12.67 -3.83 -8.89
C ASP A 143 13.34 -2.70 -8.10
N TYR A 144 14.51 -3.01 -7.52
CA TYR A 144 15.28 -2.07 -6.72
C TYR A 144 16.08 -1.09 -7.58
N GLU A 145 16.17 -1.31 -8.87
CA GLU A 145 16.92 -0.49 -9.82
C GLU A 145 16.01 0.49 -10.57
N ASN A 146 14.71 0.26 -10.51
CA ASN A 146 13.70 1.13 -11.11
C ASN A 146 13.15 2.12 -10.07
N PRO A 147 13.31 3.44 -10.26
CA PRO A 147 12.79 4.45 -9.33
C PRO A 147 11.26 4.42 -9.19
N LEU A 148 10.54 3.85 -10.16
CA LEU A 148 9.09 3.67 -10.10
C LEU A 148 8.68 2.40 -9.35
N GLY A 149 9.67 1.63 -8.84
CA GLY A 149 9.45 0.43 -8.05
C GLY A 149 8.82 -0.73 -8.82
N SER A 150 8.12 -1.58 -8.10
CA SER A 150 7.62 -2.88 -8.57
C SER A 150 6.27 -2.83 -9.28
N LYS A 151 5.78 -1.68 -9.68
CA LYS A 151 4.47 -1.51 -10.34
C LYS A 151 3.28 -2.15 -9.59
N ARG A 152 3.37 -2.21 -8.26
CA ARG A 152 2.27 -2.74 -7.43
C ARG A 152 1.08 -1.77 -7.35
N ILE A 153 1.36 -0.49 -7.55
CA ILE A 153 0.36 0.56 -7.63
C ILE A 153 0.52 1.22 -9.00
N THR A 154 -0.50 1.14 -9.82
CA THR A 154 -0.53 1.76 -11.15
C THR A 154 -1.55 2.88 -11.16
N PHE A 155 -1.19 4.02 -11.74
CA PHE A 155 -2.10 5.16 -11.87
C PHE A 155 -2.61 5.26 -13.30
N LEU A 156 -3.93 5.37 -13.46
CA LEU A 156 -4.60 5.64 -14.73
C LEU A 156 -5.01 7.10 -14.78
N GLY A 157 -4.89 7.73 -15.96
CA GLY A 157 -5.32 9.12 -16.18
C GLY A 157 -4.33 10.19 -15.73
N ILE A 158 -3.09 9.82 -15.39
CA ILE A 158 -2.01 10.75 -15.10
C ILE A 158 -1.06 10.77 -16.31
N GLU A 159 -0.91 11.93 -16.94
CA GLU A 159 0.03 12.10 -18.07
C GLU A 159 1.48 11.92 -17.61
N GLY A 160 2.26 11.18 -18.41
CA GLY A 160 3.70 10.98 -18.16
C GLY A 160 4.06 9.84 -17.21
N GLN A 161 3.10 9.07 -16.74
CA GLN A 161 3.39 7.82 -16.03
C GLN A 161 3.68 6.70 -17.06
N PRO A 162 4.75 5.91 -16.89
CA PRO A 162 4.96 4.75 -17.75
C PRO A 162 3.87 3.70 -17.49
N THR A 163 3.25 3.29 -18.56
CA THR A 163 2.27 2.19 -18.61
C THR A 163 2.96 0.83 -18.41
#